data_0c24ea2e56245a984a461fa266875c3a
#
_entry.id   0c24ea2e56245a984a461fa266875c3a
#
_cell.length_a   1.000
_cell.length_b   1.000
_cell.length_c   1.000
_cell.angle_alpha   90.00
_cell.angle_beta   90.00
_cell.angle_gamma   90.00
#
_symmetry.space_group_name_H-M   'P 1'
#
loop_
_entity.id
_entity.type
_entity.pdbx_description
1 polymer ?
#
loop_
_entity_poly.entity_id
_entity_poly.type
_entity_poly.pdbx_seq_one_letter_code
_entity_poly.pdbx_strand_id
1 'polypeptide(L)'
;MSQLLFRSTNGQSPAVNLREAFLAGQAPDRGLYLPDRFPRISLEEIAEFAELPYREVAFRVLRKFTQDLIPDAALAAMCNKAYDFGVPLEVIQRGVYLMRLDQGPTASFKDFAAQMMAQMFGRFLQEDGAQVTILTATSGDTGSAVAHAFHRVPGVRVIVLFPETEISVSQRKLMTTLKDNIRTVAITGKFDDCQAMVKRAFADPALEHIHLSSANSINIGRLLPQSVYYFY
;
A
#
# COMPACT_ATOMS: atom_id res chain seq x y z
N MET A 1 14.08 -18.11 -15.13
CA MET A 1 14.72 -16.90 -14.55
C MET A 1 14.83 -17.09 -13.05
N SER A 2 15.86 -16.57 -12.38
CA SER A 2 15.94 -16.64 -10.91
C SER A 2 14.82 -15.81 -10.29
N GLN A 3 14.26 -16.30 -9.19
CA GLN A 3 13.23 -15.60 -8.43
C GLN A 3 13.68 -14.17 -8.06
N LEU A 4 12.78 -13.21 -8.13
CA LEU A 4 13.03 -11.84 -7.69
C LEU A 4 13.06 -11.80 -6.16
N LEU A 5 14.17 -11.32 -5.61
CA LEU A 5 14.34 -11.16 -4.17
C LEU A 5 14.31 -9.69 -3.76
N PHE A 6 13.93 -9.45 -2.51
CA PHE A 6 13.88 -8.12 -1.91
C PHE A 6 14.91 -8.04 -0.77
N ARG A 7 15.74 -7.00 -0.84
CA ARG A 7 16.82 -6.76 0.11
C ARG A 7 16.56 -5.50 0.92
N SER A 8 16.98 -5.55 2.18
CA SER A 8 16.96 -4.35 3.03
C SER A 8 17.97 -3.30 2.54
N THR A 9 17.58 -2.04 2.54
CA THR A 9 18.47 -0.91 2.24
C THR A 9 19.61 -0.75 3.25
N ASN A 10 19.45 -1.30 4.49
CA ASN A 10 20.51 -1.32 5.50
C ASN A 10 21.44 -2.54 5.36
N GLY A 11 21.06 -3.54 4.56
CA GLY A 11 21.90 -4.66 4.17
C GLY A 11 22.20 -5.69 5.26
N GLN A 12 21.57 -5.59 6.45
CA GLN A 12 21.82 -6.48 7.58
C GLN A 12 20.73 -7.57 7.75
N SER A 13 19.63 -7.44 7.02
CA SER A 13 18.54 -8.43 7.02
C SER A 13 18.69 -9.40 5.85
N PRO A 14 18.25 -10.66 6.01
CA PRO A 14 18.19 -11.61 4.89
C PRO A 14 17.38 -11.09 3.71
N ALA A 15 17.76 -11.51 2.50
CA ALA A 15 16.92 -11.31 1.34
C ALA A 15 15.68 -12.20 1.42
N VAL A 16 14.53 -11.66 1.06
CA VAL A 16 13.22 -12.31 1.17
C VAL A 16 12.47 -12.23 -0.17
N ASN A 17 11.40 -13.01 -0.33
CA ASN A 17 10.51 -12.85 -1.48
C ASN A 17 9.55 -11.67 -1.29
N LEU A 18 8.80 -11.30 -2.35
CA LEU A 18 7.84 -10.18 -2.29
C LEU A 18 6.80 -10.35 -1.19
N ARG A 19 6.26 -11.56 -1.00
CA ARG A 19 5.23 -11.84 0.00
C ARG A 19 5.74 -11.57 1.41
N GLU A 20 6.93 -12.09 1.74
CA GLU A 20 7.57 -11.87 3.04
C GLU A 20 7.87 -10.39 3.27
N ALA A 21 8.45 -9.69 2.29
CA ALA A 21 8.71 -8.25 2.36
C ALA A 21 7.43 -7.44 2.58
N PHE A 22 6.36 -7.84 1.89
CA PHE A 22 5.06 -7.19 1.94
C PHE A 22 4.37 -7.35 3.29
N LEU A 23 4.34 -8.57 3.84
CA LEU A 23 3.71 -8.88 5.13
C LEU A 23 4.50 -8.28 6.29
N ALA A 24 5.83 -8.30 6.24
CA ALA A 24 6.69 -7.69 7.25
C ALA A 24 6.55 -6.15 7.27
N GLY A 25 6.35 -5.54 6.11
CA GLY A 25 6.24 -4.08 5.97
C GLY A 25 7.59 -3.37 6.02
N GLN A 26 8.44 -3.68 6.99
CA GLN A 26 9.80 -3.16 7.13
C GLN A 26 10.75 -4.29 7.48
N ALA A 27 12.01 -4.19 7.05
CA ALA A 27 13.02 -5.17 7.40
C ALA A 27 13.38 -5.11 8.90
N PRO A 28 13.79 -6.23 9.53
CA PRO A 28 14.19 -6.29 10.93
C PRO A 28 15.29 -5.28 11.31
N ASP A 29 16.21 -4.98 10.37
CA ASP A 29 17.25 -3.96 10.54
C ASP A 29 16.76 -2.51 10.31
N ARG A 30 15.42 -2.32 10.19
CA ARG A 30 14.75 -1.05 9.94
C ARG A 30 15.02 -0.44 8.57
N GLY A 31 15.62 -1.18 7.64
CA GLY A 31 15.75 -0.79 6.23
C GLY A 31 14.44 -1.01 5.48
N LEU A 32 14.35 -0.43 4.28
CA LEU A 32 13.25 -0.69 3.36
C LEU A 32 13.60 -1.92 2.52
N TYR A 33 12.61 -2.78 2.29
CA TYR A 33 12.76 -3.84 1.31
C TYR A 33 12.60 -3.28 -0.11
N LEU A 34 13.65 -3.41 -0.92
CA LEU A 34 13.63 -3.07 -2.34
C LEU A 34 14.04 -4.29 -3.18
N PRO A 35 13.54 -4.42 -4.42
CA PRO A 35 13.90 -5.53 -5.29
C PRO A 35 15.41 -5.51 -5.59
N ASP A 36 16.03 -6.68 -5.62
CA ASP A 36 17.47 -6.83 -5.91
C ASP A 36 17.81 -6.48 -7.37
N ARG A 37 16.81 -6.47 -8.23
CA ARG A 37 16.86 -5.96 -9.61
C ARG A 37 15.50 -5.36 -9.98
N PHE A 38 15.50 -4.27 -10.72
CA PHE A 38 14.27 -3.70 -11.27
C PHE A 38 13.94 -4.40 -12.60
N PRO A 39 12.76 -5.03 -12.72
CA PRO A 39 12.28 -5.56 -13.98
C PRO A 39 12.21 -4.45 -15.04
N ARG A 40 12.63 -4.76 -16.25
CA ARG A 40 12.59 -3.79 -17.36
C ARG A 40 11.21 -3.79 -18.03
N ILE A 41 10.74 -2.60 -18.36
CA ILE A 41 9.62 -2.36 -19.25
C ILE A 41 10.22 -1.68 -20.50
N SER A 42 10.00 -2.24 -21.68
CA SER A 42 10.57 -1.68 -22.90
C SER A 42 9.80 -0.43 -23.34
N LEU A 43 10.39 0.38 -24.21
CA LEU A 43 9.71 1.55 -24.78
C LEU A 43 8.50 1.15 -25.62
N GLU A 44 8.56 -0.01 -26.27
CA GLU A 44 7.44 -0.58 -27.04
C GLU A 44 6.29 -0.94 -26.10
N GLU A 45 6.56 -1.61 -24.96
CA GLU A 45 5.54 -1.89 -23.93
C GLU A 45 4.93 -0.60 -23.39
N ILE A 46 5.73 0.45 -23.14
CA ILE A 46 5.26 1.76 -22.67
C ILE A 46 4.37 2.42 -23.72
N ALA A 47 4.74 2.34 -25.00
CA ALA A 47 3.92 2.90 -26.08
C ALA A 47 2.53 2.24 -26.18
N GLU A 48 2.45 0.93 -25.92
CA GLU A 48 1.16 0.23 -25.85
C GLU A 48 0.28 0.71 -24.69
N PHE A 49 0.87 1.22 -23.60
CA PHE A 49 0.09 1.66 -22.43
C PHE A 49 -0.84 2.85 -22.72
N ALA A 50 -0.51 3.67 -23.72
CA ALA A 50 -1.31 4.83 -24.11
C ALA A 50 -2.77 4.50 -24.47
N GLU A 51 -3.03 3.28 -24.96
CA GLU A 51 -4.36 2.83 -25.36
C GLU A 51 -5.05 1.96 -24.31
N LEU A 52 -4.42 1.76 -23.14
CA LEU A 52 -4.91 0.86 -22.12
C LEU A 52 -5.58 1.60 -20.97
N PRO A 53 -6.64 1.04 -20.36
CA PRO A 53 -7.15 1.58 -19.12
C PRO A 53 -6.15 1.36 -17.97
N TYR A 54 -6.17 2.23 -16.96
CA TYR A 54 -5.23 2.20 -15.83
C TYR A 54 -5.06 0.82 -15.20
N ARG A 55 -6.15 0.08 -15.00
CA ARG A 55 -6.12 -1.27 -14.42
C ARG A 55 -5.31 -2.28 -15.23
N GLU A 56 -5.26 -2.13 -16.56
CA GLU A 56 -4.48 -2.98 -17.44
C GLU A 56 -2.99 -2.60 -17.41
N VAL A 57 -2.68 -1.30 -17.39
CA VAL A 57 -1.31 -0.81 -17.15
C VAL A 57 -0.82 -1.33 -15.80
N ALA A 58 -1.67 -1.24 -14.76
CA ALA A 58 -1.34 -1.77 -13.44
C ALA A 58 -1.04 -3.27 -13.45
N PHE A 59 -1.85 -4.06 -14.15
CA PHE A 59 -1.60 -5.49 -14.32
C PHE A 59 -0.23 -5.75 -14.97
N ARG A 60 0.08 -5.10 -16.09
CA ARG A 60 1.33 -5.31 -16.82
C ARG A 60 2.57 -4.89 -16.02
N VAL A 61 2.50 -3.78 -15.31
CA VAL A 61 3.59 -3.31 -14.44
C VAL A 61 3.78 -4.24 -13.25
N LEU A 62 2.70 -4.52 -12.49
CA LEU A 62 2.78 -5.31 -11.27
C LEU A 62 3.13 -6.77 -11.54
N ARG A 63 2.70 -7.35 -12.66
CA ARG A 63 3.05 -8.70 -13.10
C ARG A 63 4.56 -8.94 -13.13
N LYS A 64 5.34 -7.93 -13.51
CA LYS A 64 6.81 -8.03 -13.55
C LYS A 64 7.43 -8.33 -12.17
N PHE A 65 6.72 -8.01 -11.08
CA PHE A 65 7.15 -8.24 -9.71
C PHE A 65 6.48 -9.43 -9.04
N THR A 66 5.32 -9.86 -9.55
CA THR A 66 4.44 -10.84 -8.88
C THR A 66 4.34 -12.18 -9.61
N GLN A 67 4.91 -12.32 -10.81
CA GLN A 67 4.72 -13.47 -11.69
C GLN A 67 5.05 -14.84 -11.07
N ASP A 68 5.95 -14.88 -10.08
CA ASP A 68 6.33 -16.11 -9.37
C ASP A 68 5.45 -16.41 -8.15
N LEU A 69 4.53 -15.50 -7.79
CA LEU A 69 3.74 -15.56 -6.56
C LEU A 69 2.24 -15.47 -6.78
N ILE A 70 1.81 -14.70 -7.77
CA ILE A 70 0.39 -14.45 -8.04
C ILE A 70 0.08 -14.84 -9.48
N PRO A 71 -0.81 -15.82 -9.70
CA PRO A 71 -1.25 -16.17 -11.06
C PRO A 71 -1.87 -14.97 -11.80
N ASP A 72 -1.62 -14.85 -13.10
CA ASP A 72 -2.05 -13.74 -13.94
C ASP A 72 -3.55 -13.43 -13.80
N ALA A 73 -4.40 -14.46 -13.84
CA ALA A 73 -5.85 -14.28 -13.68
C ALA A 73 -6.23 -13.67 -12.32
N ALA A 74 -5.52 -14.06 -11.26
CA ALA A 74 -5.75 -13.50 -9.92
C ALA A 74 -5.27 -12.04 -9.84
N LEU A 75 -4.11 -11.73 -10.39
CA LEU A 75 -3.59 -10.36 -10.43
C LEU A 75 -4.52 -9.44 -11.24
N ALA A 76 -5.00 -9.90 -12.41
CA ALA A 76 -5.95 -9.15 -13.22
C ALA A 76 -7.26 -8.86 -12.45
N ALA A 77 -7.80 -9.86 -11.74
CA ALA A 77 -8.97 -9.66 -10.89
C ALA A 77 -8.72 -8.65 -9.76
N MET A 78 -7.54 -8.67 -9.14
CA MET A 78 -7.14 -7.70 -8.13
C MET A 78 -7.03 -6.29 -8.71
N CYS A 79 -6.42 -6.11 -9.88
CA CYS A 79 -6.32 -4.82 -10.56
C CYS A 79 -7.70 -4.26 -10.91
N ASN A 80 -8.61 -5.10 -11.42
CA ASN A 80 -9.97 -4.70 -11.72
C ASN A 80 -10.74 -4.24 -10.48
N LYS A 81 -10.51 -4.89 -9.33
CA LYS A 81 -11.18 -4.53 -8.08
C LYS A 81 -10.54 -3.32 -7.38
N ALA A 82 -9.23 -3.17 -7.50
CA ALA A 82 -8.50 -2.07 -6.87
C ALA A 82 -8.65 -0.74 -7.62
N TYR A 83 -8.86 -0.78 -8.94
CA TYR A 83 -8.82 0.37 -9.82
C TYR A 83 -10.09 0.48 -10.64
N ASP A 84 -11.22 0.71 -9.97
CA ASP A 84 -12.54 0.99 -10.57
C ASP A 84 -12.76 2.48 -10.87
N PHE A 85 -11.73 3.30 -10.66
CA PHE A 85 -11.69 4.74 -10.92
C PHE A 85 -10.61 5.09 -11.95
N GLY A 86 -10.81 6.23 -12.63
CA GLY A 86 -9.91 6.70 -13.67
C GLY A 86 -8.77 7.58 -13.16
N VAL A 87 -7.83 7.90 -14.05
CA VAL A 87 -6.73 8.85 -13.81
C VAL A 87 -6.77 9.92 -14.92
N PRO A 88 -7.67 10.93 -14.85
CA PRO A 88 -7.73 11.97 -15.86
C PRO A 88 -6.44 12.79 -15.93
N LEU A 89 -5.99 13.10 -17.15
CA LEU A 89 -4.94 14.07 -17.42
C LEU A 89 -5.58 15.36 -17.93
N GLU A 90 -5.64 16.39 -17.10
CA GLU A 90 -6.19 17.69 -17.44
C GLU A 90 -5.11 18.57 -18.04
N VAL A 91 -5.35 19.12 -19.23
CA VAL A 91 -4.43 20.05 -19.87
C VAL A 91 -4.52 21.41 -19.17
N ILE A 92 -3.45 21.86 -18.55
CA ILE A 92 -3.36 23.19 -17.93
C ILE A 92 -2.92 24.22 -18.97
N GLN A 93 -1.88 23.86 -19.72
CA GLN A 93 -1.37 24.64 -20.85
C GLN A 93 -0.55 23.71 -21.77
N ARG A 94 -0.10 24.23 -22.91
CA ARG A 94 0.70 23.43 -23.86
C ARG A 94 1.91 22.78 -23.17
N GLY A 95 1.94 21.44 -23.17
CA GLY A 95 3.02 20.63 -22.58
C GLY A 95 2.97 20.51 -21.04
N VAL A 96 1.91 21.03 -20.38
CA VAL A 96 1.71 20.89 -18.93
C VAL A 96 0.38 20.24 -18.65
N TYR A 97 0.41 19.15 -17.93
CA TYR A 97 -0.77 18.33 -17.60
C TYR A 97 -0.89 18.18 -16.09
N LEU A 98 -2.11 18.19 -15.58
CA LEU A 98 -2.45 17.82 -14.21
C LEU A 98 -2.94 16.38 -14.21
N MET A 99 -2.17 15.49 -13.57
CA MET A 99 -2.61 14.12 -13.31
C MET A 99 -3.53 14.09 -12.09
N ARG A 100 -4.79 13.73 -12.29
CA ARG A 100 -5.82 13.70 -11.25
C ARG A 100 -5.75 12.38 -10.47
N LEU A 101 -5.01 12.37 -9.38
CA LEU A 101 -4.86 11.22 -8.48
C LEU A 101 -5.84 11.23 -7.30
N ASP A 102 -6.83 12.08 -7.36
CA ASP A 102 -7.88 12.29 -6.36
C ASP A 102 -9.22 11.59 -6.70
N GLN A 103 -9.21 10.68 -7.66
CA GLN A 103 -10.44 10.03 -8.13
C GLN A 103 -10.81 8.76 -7.36
N GLY A 104 -9.96 8.32 -6.45
CA GLY A 104 -10.22 7.17 -5.60
C GLY A 104 -11.19 7.45 -4.45
N PRO A 105 -11.57 6.41 -3.68
CA PRO A 105 -12.64 6.47 -2.66
C PRO A 105 -12.43 7.51 -1.56
N THR A 106 -11.19 7.90 -1.28
CA THR A 106 -10.88 8.89 -0.23
C THR A 106 -10.30 10.19 -0.78
N ALA A 107 -10.38 10.37 -2.09
CA ALA A 107 -9.88 11.54 -2.82
C ALA A 107 -8.40 11.83 -2.55
N SER A 108 -7.60 10.77 -2.39
CA SER A 108 -6.17 10.86 -2.14
C SER A 108 -5.39 9.91 -3.04
N PHE A 109 -4.21 10.34 -3.53
CA PHE A 109 -3.31 9.47 -4.30
C PHE A 109 -2.93 8.18 -3.55
N LYS A 110 -3.12 8.14 -2.24
CA LYS A 110 -2.86 6.97 -1.41
C LYS A 110 -3.83 5.82 -1.68
N ASP A 111 -5.00 6.11 -2.26
CA ASP A 111 -5.97 5.10 -2.66
C ASP A 111 -5.38 4.10 -3.67
N PHE A 112 -4.56 4.57 -4.61
CA PHE A 112 -3.91 3.72 -5.61
C PHE A 112 -3.10 2.58 -4.99
N ALA A 113 -2.34 2.89 -3.95
CA ALA A 113 -1.58 1.87 -3.25
C ALA A 113 -2.42 1.08 -2.24
N ALA A 114 -3.24 1.76 -1.46
CA ALA A 114 -4.01 1.12 -0.39
C ALA A 114 -4.99 0.07 -0.94
N GLN A 115 -5.68 0.38 -2.05
CA GLN A 115 -6.63 -0.55 -2.67
C GLN A 115 -5.93 -1.83 -3.17
N MET A 116 -4.83 -1.71 -3.91
CA MET A 116 -4.07 -2.88 -4.37
C MET A 116 -3.43 -3.63 -3.20
N MET A 117 -2.88 -2.92 -2.24
CA MET A 117 -2.28 -3.49 -1.04
C MET A 117 -3.28 -4.36 -0.27
N ALA A 118 -4.53 -3.88 -0.13
CA ALA A 118 -5.59 -4.62 0.53
C ALA A 118 -5.94 -5.94 -0.21
N GLN A 119 -5.97 -5.92 -1.56
CA GLN A 119 -6.18 -7.13 -2.35
C GLN A 119 -5.04 -8.15 -2.14
N MET A 120 -3.79 -7.68 -2.16
CA MET A 120 -2.63 -8.55 -1.97
C MET A 120 -2.56 -9.13 -0.55
N PHE A 121 -2.82 -8.32 0.48
CA PHE A 121 -2.89 -8.81 1.87
C PHE A 121 -3.99 -9.87 2.03
N GLY A 122 -5.18 -9.58 1.54
CA GLY A 122 -6.29 -10.53 1.61
C GLY A 122 -5.95 -11.89 0.98
N ARG A 123 -5.27 -11.87 -0.18
CA ARG A 123 -4.82 -13.09 -0.84
C ARG A 123 -3.75 -13.83 -0.02
N PHE A 124 -2.68 -13.15 0.36
CA PHE A 124 -1.55 -13.78 1.05
C PHE A 124 -1.95 -14.38 2.41
N LEU A 125 -2.83 -13.69 3.15
CA LEU A 125 -3.28 -14.17 4.45
C LEU A 125 -4.29 -15.33 4.32
N GLN A 126 -5.12 -15.32 3.27
CA GLN A 126 -6.07 -16.41 3.04
C GLN A 126 -5.36 -17.74 2.73
N GLU A 127 -4.23 -17.71 2.02
CA GLU A 127 -3.44 -18.90 1.69
C GLU A 127 -2.88 -19.59 2.93
N ASP A 128 -2.56 -18.84 3.99
CA ASP A 128 -1.96 -19.38 5.24
C ASP A 128 -2.95 -19.50 6.39
N GLY A 129 -4.15 -18.96 6.28
CA GLY A 129 -5.05 -18.79 7.42
C GLY A 129 -4.49 -17.84 8.49
N ALA A 130 -3.54 -16.99 8.11
CA ALA A 130 -2.85 -16.08 9.02
C ALA A 130 -3.64 -14.80 9.29
N GLN A 131 -3.26 -14.12 10.37
CA GLN A 131 -3.80 -12.80 10.71
C GLN A 131 -2.68 -11.78 10.84
N VAL A 132 -2.98 -10.53 10.51
CA VAL A 132 -2.06 -9.41 10.65
C VAL A 132 -2.78 -8.20 11.24
N THR A 133 -2.05 -7.41 12.02
CA THR A 133 -2.55 -6.11 12.50
C THR A 133 -1.75 -5.00 11.82
N ILE A 134 -2.42 -4.23 10.97
CA ILE A 134 -1.84 -3.03 10.37
C ILE A 134 -1.96 -1.90 11.39
N LEU A 135 -0.82 -1.41 11.83
CA LEU A 135 -0.71 -0.25 12.72
C LEU A 135 -0.14 0.94 11.95
N THR A 136 -0.88 2.03 11.89
CA THR A 136 -0.48 3.22 11.14
C THR A 136 -0.72 4.50 11.92
N ALA A 137 0.23 5.44 11.85
CA ALA A 137 0.03 6.82 12.22
C ALA A 137 -0.34 7.64 10.99
N THR A 138 -1.25 8.60 11.13
CA THR A 138 -1.70 9.42 10.01
C THR A 138 -1.90 10.87 10.40
N SER A 139 -1.66 11.77 9.45
CA SER A 139 -2.10 13.17 9.47
C SER A 139 -3.43 13.38 8.72
N GLY A 140 -4.13 12.27 8.37
CA GLY A 140 -5.43 12.29 7.70
C GLY A 140 -5.53 11.32 6.52
N ASP A 141 -4.94 11.64 5.39
CA ASP A 141 -5.13 10.92 4.11
C ASP A 141 -4.71 9.45 4.14
N THR A 142 -3.54 9.14 4.71
CA THR A 142 -3.06 7.75 4.77
C THR A 142 -4.00 6.89 5.58
N GLY A 143 -4.43 7.38 6.75
CA GLY A 143 -5.37 6.65 7.59
C GLY A 143 -6.72 6.44 6.92
N SER A 144 -7.23 7.46 6.22
CA SER A 144 -8.48 7.37 5.45
C SER A 144 -8.38 6.31 4.35
N ALA A 145 -7.33 6.37 3.52
CA ALA A 145 -7.12 5.43 2.42
C ALA A 145 -6.93 3.99 2.94
N VAL A 146 -6.12 3.80 3.97
CA VAL A 146 -5.88 2.48 4.58
C VAL A 146 -7.14 1.94 5.23
N ALA A 147 -7.83 2.73 6.05
CA ALA A 147 -9.06 2.30 6.69
C ALA A 147 -10.13 1.88 5.68
N HIS A 148 -10.29 2.67 4.60
CA HIS A 148 -11.25 2.36 3.54
C HIS A 148 -10.88 1.08 2.79
N ALA A 149 -9.64 0.98 2.32
CA ALA A 149 -9.18 -0.13 1.49
C ALA A 149 -9.20 -1.48 2.24
N PHE A 150 -8.82 -1.48 3.52
CA PHE A 150 -8.74 -2.69 4.33
C PHE A 150 -10.04 -3.02 5.09
N HIS A 151 -11.09 -2.20 4.95
CA HIS A 151 -12.37 -2.49 5.59
C HIS A 151 -12.92 -3.82 5.12
N ARG A 152 -13.20 -4.71 6.08
CA ARG A 152 -13.70 -6.08 5.86
C ARG A 152 -12.75 -7.02 5.07
N VAL A 153 -11.47 -6.70 5.00
CA VAL A 153 -10.49 -7.65 4.45
C VAL A 153 -10.28 -8.78 5.46
N PRO A 154 -10.53 -10.04 5.08
CA PRO A 154 -10.36 -11.17 5.99
C PRO A 154 -8.91 -11.31 6.48
N GLY A 155 -8.73 -11.67 7.74
CA GLY A 155 -7.40 -11.83 8.34
C GLY A 155 -6.67 -10.52 8.69
N VAL A 156 -7.23 -9.36 8.33
CA VAL A 156 -6.62 -8.06 8.62
C VAL A 156 -7.37 -7.32 9.72
N ARG A 157 -6.65 -6.82 10.70
CA ARG A 157 -7.11 -5.79 11.65
C ARG A 157 -6.36 -4.51 11.36
N VAL A 158 -7.03 -3.37 11.43
CA VAL A 158 -6.41 -2.05 11.23
C VAL A 158 -6.57 -1.21 12.47
N ILE A 159 -5.48 -0.62 12.93
CA ILE A 159 -5.45 0.37 14.00
C ILE A 159 -4.81 1.65 13.45
N VAL A 160 -5.57 2.73 13.45
CA VAL A 160 -5.14 4.05 12.96
C VAL A 160 -4.98 4.99 14.14
N LEU A 161 -3.76 5.48 14.37
CA LEU A 161 -3.48 6.54 15.33
C LEU A 161 -3.48 7.89 14.60
N PHE A 162 -4.20 8.87 15.14
CA PHE A 162 -4.25 10.20 14.55
C PHE A 162 -4.26 11.30 15.64
N PRO A 163 -3.65 12.47 15.38
CA PRO A 163 -3.70 13.58 16.30
C PRO A 163 -5.11 14.18 16.32
N GLU A 164 -5.66 14.38 17.51
CA GLU A 164 -7.06 14.77 17.68
C GLU A 164 -7.41 16.10 16.99
N THR A 165 -6.46 17.04 16.96
CA THR A 165 -6.68 18.41 16.51
C THR A 165 -6.07 18.76 15.16
N GLU A 166 -5.23 17.90 14.57
CA GLU A 166 -4.49 18.21 13.34
C GLU A 166 -5.11 17.64 12.06
N ILE A 167 -6.26 16.98 12.14
CA ILE A 167 -6.93 16.41 10.97
C ILE A 167 -8.25 17.14 10.68
N SER A 168 -8.62 17.23 9.41
CA SER A 168 -9.90 17.83 9.03
C SER A 168 -11.07 16.96 9.43
N VAL A 169 -12.26 17.59 9.57
CA VAL A 169 -13.51 16.88 9.88
C VAL A 169 -13.81 15.79 8.84
N SER A 170 -13.55 16.07 7.56
CA SER A 170 -13.78 15.12 6.47
C SER A 170 -12.85 13.90 6.58
N GLN A 171 -11.55 14.11 6.77
CA GLN A 171 -10.58 13.04 6.97
C GLN A 171 -10.93 12.18 8.20
N ARG A 172 -11.32 12.83 9.32
CA ARG A 172 -11.77 12.12 10.51
C ARG A 172 -12.97 11.24 10.22
N LYS A 173 -13.99 11.74 9.54
CA LYS A 173 -15.18 10.97 9.17
C LYS A 173 -14.86 9.77 8.29
N LEU A 174 -13.98 9.92 7.27
CA LEU A 174 -13.59 8.84 6.35
C LEU A 174 -13.01 7.61 7.07
N MET A 175 -12.38 7.76 8.23
CA MET A 175 -11.82 6.62 8.96
C MET A 175 -12.58 6.23 10.23
N THR A 176 -13.28 7.16 10.91
CA THR A 176 -13.94 6.86 12.18
C THR A 176 -15.35 6.31 12.03
N THR A 177 -15.99 6.44 10.86
CA THR A 177 -17.32 5.88 10.56
C THR A 177 -17.27 4.39 10.20
N LEU A 178 -16.11 3.88 9.84
CA LEU A 178 -15.89 2.47 9.58
C LEU A 178 -15.88 1.68 10.90
N LYS A 179 -16.35 0.44 10.83
CA LYS A 179 -16.46 -0.48 11.97
C LYS A 179 -15.71 -1.78 11.64
N ASP A 180 -16.23 -2.89 12.15
CA ASP A 180 -15.74 -4.24 11.91
C ASP A 180 -14.26 -4.40 12.31
N ASN A 181 -13.37 -4.55 11.37
CA ASN A 181 -11.94 -4.74 11.59
C ASN A 181 -11.11 -3.44 11.70
N ILE A 182 -11.76 -2.27 11.62
CA ILE A 182 -11.10 -0.96 11.72
C ILE A 182 -11.27 -0.39 13.13
N ARG A 183 -10.16 0.05 13.71
CA ARG A 183 -10.12 0.80 14.97
C ARG A 183 -9.33 2.07 14.78
N THR A 184 -9.84 3.16 15.31
CA THR A 184 -9.19 4.47 15.27
C THR A 184 -8.98 5.00 16.67
N VAL A 185 -7.82 5.57 16.94
CA VAL A 185 -7.45 6.10 18.25
C VAL A 185 -6.98 7.54 18.06
N ALA A 186 -7.73 8.46 18.66
CA ALA A 186 -7.34 9.86 18.73
C ALA A 186 -6.29 10.04 19.83
N ILE A 187 -5.20 10.69 19.50
CA ILE A 187 -4.09 10.97 20.41
C ILE A 187 -4.09 12.45 20.75
N THR A 188 -4.07 12.76 22.03
CA THR A 188 -3.85 14.12 22.53
C THR A 188 -2.37 14.46 22.35
N GLY A 189 -2.01 15.05 21.21
CA GLY A 189 -0.64 15.33 20.78
C GLY A 189 -0.61 15.66 19.30
N LYS A 190 0.59 15.64 18.74
CA LYS A 190 0.86 15.92 17.32
C LYS A 190 1.03 14.63 16.52
N PHE A 191 1.13 14.77 15.21
CA PHE A 191 1.40 13.63 14.30
C PHE A 191 2.69 12.88 14.68
N ASP A 192 3.75 13.60 15.09
CA ASP A 192 5.01 12.99 15.51
C ASP A 192 4.86 12.10 16.75
N ASP A 193 3.95 12.45 17.67
CA ASP A 193 3.63 11.62 18.84
C ASP A 193 2.98 10.30 18.41
N CYS A 194 2.05 10.37 17.46
CA CYS A 194 1.46 9.16 16.88
C CYS A 194 2.53 8.27 16.21
N GLN A 195 3.44 8.87 15.45
CA GLN A 195 4.55 8.13 14.83
C GLN A 195 5.48 7.50 15.87
N ALA A 196 5.80 8.21 16.93
CA ALA A 196 6.64 7.71 18.01
C ALA A 196 6.00 6.50 18.71
N MET A 197 4.68 6.54 18.92
CA MET A 197 3.93 5.41 19.47
C MET A 197 3.98 4.19 18.55
N VAL A 198 3.76 4.38 17.25
CA VAL A 198 3.86 3.30 16.26
C VAL A 198 5.25 2.68 16.24
N LYS A 199 6.31 3.51 16.21
CA LYS A 199 7.70 3.03 16.23
C LYS A 199 8.02 2.22 17.50
N ARG A 200 7.52 2.65 18.67
CA ARG A 200 7.67 1.91 19.93
C ARG A 200 6.94 0.58 19.87
N ALA A 201 5.71 0.54 19.35
CA ALA A 201 4.95 -0.70 19.21
C ALA A 201 5.66 -1.73 18.32
N PHE A 202 6.27 -1.30 17.21
CA PHE A 202 7.06 -2.20 16.34
C PHE A 202 8.36 -2.70 16.99
N ALA A 203 8.88 -1.98 17.98
CA ALA A 203 10.11 -2.34 18.70
C ALA A 203 9.85 -3.12 19.98
N ASP A 204 8.59 -3.28 20.39
CA ASP A 204 8.22 -3.91 21.66
C ASP A 204 8.08 -5.44 21.52
N PRO A 205 8.97 -6.25 22.12
CA PRO A 205 8.88 -7.70 22.07
C PRO A 205 7.57 -8.26 22.63
N ALA A 206 6.92 -7.54 23.55
CA ALA A 206 5.64 -7.97 24.12
C ALA A 206 4.51 -7.98 23.09
N LEU A 207 4.66 -7.27 21.95
CA LEU A 207 3.68 -7.18 20.87
C LEU A 207 4.00 -8.10 19.67
N GLU A 208 5.07 -8.88 19.73
CA GLU A 208 5.48 -9.77 18.62
C GLU A 208 4.35 -10.75 18.21
N HIS A 209 3.60 -11.26 19.19
CA HIS A 209 2.48 -12.18 18.96
C HIS A 209 1.30 -11.56 18.17
N ILE A 210 1.24 -10.23 18.02
CA ILE A 210 0.18 -9.52 17.28
C ILE A 210 0.45 -9.51 15.77
N HIS A 211 1.66 -9.84 15.32
CA HIS A 211 2.09 -9.78 13.92
C HIS A 211 1.80 -8.40 13.30
N LEU A 212 2.46 -7.36 13.84
CA LEU A 212 2.31 -6.00 13.36
C LEU A 212 2.88 -5.85 11.95
N SER A 213 2.14 -5.15 11.09
CA SER A 213 2.60 -4.70 9.78
C SER A 213 2.24 -3.23 9.56
N SER A 214 2.82 -2.62 8.54
CA SER A 214 2.60 -1.21 8.20
C SER A 214 2.02 -1.05 6.80
N ALA A 215 1.08 -0.14 6.64
CA ALA A 215 0.59 0.33 5.35
C ALA A 215 1.15 1.71 4.96
N ASN A 216 2.22 2.15 5.60
CA ASN A 216 2.92 3.39 5.27
C ASN A 216 3.96 3.18 4.14
N SER A 217 4.59 4.27 3.68
CA SER A 217 5.59 4.26 2.60
C SER A 217 6.89 3.50 2.93
N ILE A 218 7.04 2.99 4.13
CA ILE A 218 8.11 2.06 4.51
C ILE A 218 7.85 0.62 4.02
N ASN A 219 6.65 0.32 3.57
CA ASN A 219 6.27 -0.98 3.02
C ASN A 219 6.36 -0.95 1.49
N ILE A 220 7.07 -1.92 0.91
CA ILE A 220 7.15 -2.10 -0.54
C ILE A 220 5.77 -2.25 -1.19
N GLY A 221 4.79 -2.77 -0.45
CA GLY A 221 3.40 -2.86 -0.86
C GLY A 221 2.72 -1.51 -1.12
N ARG A 222 3.29 -0.42 -0.58
CA ARG A 222 2.88 0.95 -0.92
C ARG A 222 3.61 1.46 -2.15
N LEU A 223 4.88 1.16 -2.29
CA LEU A 223 5.73 1.72 -3.34
C LEU A 223 5.40 1.12 -4.72
N LEU A 224 5.25 -0.20 -4.79
CA LEU A 224 4.99 -0.88 -6.06
C LEU A 224 3.69 -0.42 -6.75
N PRO A 225 2.51 -0.43 -6.10
CA PRO A 225 1.30 0.04 -6.76
C PRO A 225 1.31 1.52 -7.08
N GLN A 226 1.98 2.35 -6.27
CA GLN A 226 2.13 3.77 -6.57
C GLN A 226 3.02 4.02 -7.80
N SER A 227 3.99 3.16 -8.07
CA SER A 227 4.85 3.32 -9.25
C SER A 227 4.07 3.23 -10.58
N VAL A 228 2.90 2.59 -10.58
CA VAL A 228 2.10 2.35 -11.79
C VAL A 228 1.68 3.65 -12.47
N TYR A 229 1.24 4.66 -11.72
CA TYR A 229 0.75 5.90 -12.33
C TYR A 229 1.84 6.74 -13.01
N TYR A 230 3.12 6.39 -12.87
CA TYR A 230 4.20 6.99 -13.65
C TYR A 230 4.37 6.36 -15.04
N PHE A 231 3.69 5.26 -15.30
CA PHE A 231 3.66 4.57 -16.60
C PHE A 231 2.36 4.84 -17.39
N TYR A 232 1.39 5.44 -16.76
CA TYR A 232 0.09 5.80 -17.35
C TYR A 232 0.09 7.23 -17.86
#